data_f6e4419140d48ab0ac270a86ce72dc33
#
_entry.id   f6e4419140d48ab0ac270a86ce72dc33
#
_cell.length_a   1.000
_cell.length_b   1.000
_cell.length_c   1.000
_cell.angle_alpha   90.00
_cell.angle_beta   90.00
_cell.angle_gamma   90.00
#
_symmetry.space_group_name_H-M   'P 1'
#
loop_
_entity.id
_entity.type
_entity.pdbx_description
1 polymer ?
#
loop_
_entity_poly.entity_id
_entity_poly.type
_entity_poly.pdbx_seq_one_letter_code
_entity_poly.pdbx_strand_id
1 'polypeptide(L)'
;MKSAPPRPLTNPMSGGWNWLGLWSLYTREVRRFXKXAAQTFLAPVITALLFLAIFNXAFEGDGRSAADIPXLEFXVPGXTLMALMTSCFANASFAVMFEKIVRTIVDTLMPPLSPTELTAGYVLASTTRGLLVGLAVGLAMILFVPLHIHAWGFVIFHAVSAALFMSSAGLITALWAEKVDHVASINNFVVLPLTFLSGTFYSIQHVPEIFQKVIQFNPVFYMIDGFRYGFFGYADGSLTNGIILMIVLNTLLLLFCRHLFVIGYKIKS
;
A
#
# COMPACT_ATOMS: atom_id res chain seq x y z
N MET A 1 -40.18 -22.22 -4.40
CA MET A 1 -40.21 -20.81 -4.84
C MET A 1 -38.84 -20.45 -5.37
N LYS A 2 -38.72 -20.16 -6.67
CA LYS A 2 -37.44 -19.67 -7.22
C LYS A 2 -37.23 -18.25 -6.73
N SER A 3 -36.18 -18.05 -5.94
CA SER A 3 -35.80 -16.70 -5.51
C SER A 3 -35.49 -15.85 -6.74
N ALA A 4 -36.02 -14.65 -6.80
CA ALA A 4 -35.71 -13.70 -7.87
C ALA A 4 -34.19 -13.44 -7.90
N PRO A 5 -33.58 -13.31 -9.08
CA PRO A 5 -32.17 -13.00 -9.16
C PRO A 5 -31.87 -11.68 -8.43
N PRO A 6 -30.75 -11.58 -7.75
CA PRO A 6 -30.41 -10.35 -7.03
C PRO A 6 -30.34 -9.18 -7.99
N ARG A 7 -30.93 -8.07 -7.62
CA ARG A 7 -30.88 -6.84 -8.44
C ARG A 7 -29.44 -6.35 -8.52
N PRO A 8 -28.98 -5.96 -9.70
CA PRO A 8 -27.67 -5.34 -9.80
C PRO A 8 -27.60 -4.08 -8.95
N LEU A 9 -26.43 -3.81 -8.38
CA LEU A 9 -26.17 -2.60 -7.61
C LEU A 9 -26.13 -1.40 -8.57
N THR A 10 -27.30 -0.96 -8.99
CA THR A 10 -27.42 0.25 -9.81
C THR A 10 -27.81 1.40 -8.89
N ASN A 11 -27.23 2.54 -9.13
CA ASN A 11 -27.56 3.77 -8.40
C ASN A 11 -28.98 4.21 -8.84
N PRO A 12 -30.00 4.10 -7.99
CA PRO A 12 -31.37 4.32 -8.45
C PRO A 12 -31.80 5.78 -8.50
N MET A 13 -30.98 6.72 -8.06
CA MET A 13 -31.49 8.05 -7.73
C MET A 13 -31.02 9.21 -8.60
N SER A 14 -29.96 9.06 -9.39
CA SER A 14 -29.52 10.11 -10.35
C SER A 14 -28.22 9.67 -11.01
N GLY A 15 -27.99 10.05 -12.22
CA GLY A 15 -26.76 9.74 -12.96
C GLY A 15 -25.49 10.45 -12.45
N GLY A 16 -25.43 10.81 -11.17
CA GLY A 16 -24.30 11.51 -10.57
C GLY A 16 -23.65 10.76 -9.42
N TRP A 17 -22.51 11.25 -8.97
CA TRP A 17 -21.76 10.69 -7.83
C TRP A 17 -22.50 10.96 -6.52
N ASN A 18 -22.61 9.96 -5.67
CA ASN A 18 -23.12 10.10 -4.31
C ASN A 18 -21.98 10.55 -3.38
N TRP A 19 -21.63 11.84 -3.47
CA TRP A 19 -20.53 12.42 -2.68
C TRP A 19 -20.73 12.26 -1.17
N LEU A 20 -22.00 12.35 -0.71
CA LEU A 20 -22.31 12.21 0.71
C LEU A 20 -22.05 10.78 1.19
N GLY A 21 -22.49 9.79 0.41
CA GLY A 21 -22.27 8.38 0.73
C GLY A 21 -20.77 8.03 0.69
N LEU A 22 -20.06 8.47 -0.34
CA LEU A 22 -18.62 8.28 -0.46
C LEU A 22 -17.88 8.90 0.73
N TRP A 23 -18.22 10.15 1.09
CA TRP A 23 -17.59 10.85 2.22
C TRP A 23 -17.88 10.14 3.54
N SER A 24 -19.11 9.63 3.72
CA SER A 24 -19.50 8.87 4.91
C SER A 24 -18.71 7.57 5.04
N LEU A 25 -18.55 6.83 3.94
CA LEU A 25 -17.74 5.60 3.92
C LEU A 25 -16.27 5.92 4.23
N TYR A 26 -15.70 6.91 3.54
CA TYR A 26 -14.31 7.33 3.73
C TYR A 26 -14.05 7.74 5.18
N THR A 27 -14.89 8.64 5.74
CA THR A 27 -14.72 9.12 7.12
C THR A 27 -14.91 8.01 8.16
N ARG A 28 -15.83 7.07 7.91
CA ARG A 28 -16.01 5.90 8.77
C ARG A 28 -14.70 5.09 8.85
N GLU A 29 -14.09 4.82 7.68
CA GLU A 29 -12.84 4.05 7.59
C GLU A 29 -11.66 4.81 8.21
N VAL A 30 -11.59 6.13 7.99
CA VAL A 30 -10.55 6.98 8.61
C VAL A 30 -10.70 6.98 10.14
N ARG A 31 -11.92 7.15 10.66
CA ARG A 31 -12.19 7.10 12.10
C ARG A 31 -11.82 5.75 12.70
N ARG A 32 -11.98 4.67 11.95
CA ARG A 32 -11.63 3.32 12.41
C ARG A 32 -10.14 3.24 12.78
N PHE A 33 -9.25 3.68 11.94
CA PHE A 33 -7.81 3.65 12.27
C PHE A 33 -7.36 4.76 13.23
N UNK A 34 -8.00 5.62 13.25
CA UNK A 34 -7.74 6.58 14.06
C UNK A 34 -7.96 6.25 15.38
N LYS A 35 -9.02 5.47 15.70
CA LYS A 35 -9.24 4.96 17.07
C LYS A 35 -8.05 4.13 17.59
N UNK A 36 -7.16 3.63 16.72
CA UNK A 36 -6.17 3.04 16.97
C UNK A 36 -5.02 3.64 16.74
N ALA A 37 -4.90 4.87 16.91
CA ALA A 37 -3.77 5.68 16.45
C ALA A 37 -2.43 5.21 17.01
N ALA A 38 -2.37 4.93 18.29
CA ALA A 38 -1.12 4.44 18.90
C ALA A 38 -0.59 3.19 18.17
N GLN A 39 -1.44 2.19 18.00
CA GLN A 39 -1.05 0.97 17.28
C GLN A 39 -0.75 1.25 15.80
N THR A 40 -1.54 2.13 15.18
CA THR A 40 -1.40 2.47 13.76
C THR A 40 -0.07 3.13 13.45
N PHE A 41 0.39 4.03 14.32
CA PHE A 41 1.56 4.86 14.06
C PHE A 41 2.81 4.43 14.84
N LEU A 42 2.68 4.14 16.15
CA LEU A 42 3.85 3.80 16.97
C LEU A 42 4.49 2.47 16.58
N ALA A 43 3.69 1.45 16.25
CA ALA A 43 4.25 0.15 15.92
C ALA A 43 5.14 0.20 14.66
N PRO A 44 4.69 0.78 13.53
CA PRO A 44 5.59 0.93 12.37
C PRO A 44 6.80 1.84 12.64
N VAL A 45 6.63 2.91 13.41
CA VAL A 45 7.75 3.82 13.77
C VAL A 45 8.79 3.07 14.60
N ILE A 46 8.36 2.36 15.65
CA ILE A 46 9.28 1.61 16.52
C ILE A 46 9.99 0.53 15.69
N THR A 47 9.25 -0.21 14.84
CA THR A 47 9.83 -1.25 13.98
C THR A 47 10.89 -0.66 13.04
N ALA A 48 10.59 0.47 12.41
CA ALA A 48 11.51 1.13 11.48
C ALA A 48 12.77 1.64 12.20
N LEU A 49 12.60 2.25 13.40
CA LEU A 49 13.74 2.71 14.21
C LEU A 49 14.60 1.55 14.71
N LEU A 50 13.97 0.41 15.07
CA LEU A 50 14.71 -0.81 15.44
C LEU A 50 15.53 -1.34 14.25
N PHE A 51 14.95 -1.37 13.05
CA PHE A 51 15.72 -1.74 11.85
C PHE A 51 16.89 -0.79 11.65
N LEU A 52 16.66 0.52 11.76
CA LEU A 52 17.71 1.52 11.62
C LEU A 52 18.84 1.29 12.65
N ALA A 53 18.46 1.03 13.92
CA ALA A 53 19.43 0.77 14.99
C ALA A 53 20.24 -0.51 14.72
N ILE A 54 19.57 -1.59 14.25
CA ILE A 54 20.23 -2.86 13.91
C ILE A 54 21.21 -2.65 12.75
N PHE A 55 20.79 -1.95 11.71
CA PHE A 55 21.64 -1.66 10.56
C PHE A 55 22.80 -0.76 10.96
N ASN A 56 22.59 0.21 11.85
CA ASN A 56 23.70 1.03 12.38
C ASN A 56 24.76 0.16 13.09
N UNK A 57 24.19 -0.73 13.76
CA UNK A 57 24.95 -1.48 14.46
C UNK A 57 25.66 -2.38 13.73
N ALA A 58 25.17 -3.03 12.70
CA ALA A 58 25.77 -4.06 11.83
C ALA A 58 26.82 -3.50 10.88
N PHE A 59 26.70 -2.25 10.49
CA PHE A 59 27.58 -1.57 9.53
C PHE A 59 28.40 -0.46 10.16
N GLU A 60 28.81 -0.61 11.42
CA GLU A 60 29.67 0.36 12.13
C GLU A 60 30.94 0.63 11.31
N GLY A 61 30.99 1.82 10.78
CA GLY A 61 32.20 2.42 10.22
C GLY A 61 32.22 2.68 8.72
N ASP A 62 31.91 1.74 7.84
CA ASP A 62 32.22 1.96 6.42
C ASP A 62 31.26 1.29 5.43
N GLY A 63 30.04 1.00 5.86
CA GLY A 63 29.03 0.45 4.96
C GLY A 63 28.54 1.49 3.96
N ARG A 64 29.08 1.48 2.75
CA ARG A 64 28.58 2.30 1.64
C ARG A 64 27.72 1.46 0.71
N SER A 65 26.62 2.04 0.31
CA SER A 65 25.71 1.49 -0.70
C SER A 65 26.14 1.98 -2.09
N ALA A 66 25.31 1.74 -3.08
CA ALA A 66 25.53 2.22 -4.44
C ALA A 66 25.66 3.76 -4.46
N ALA A 67 26.45 4.26 -5.39
CA ALA A 67 26.68 5.71 -5.59
C ALA A 67 27.28 6.42 -4.35
N ASP A 68 28.06 5.72 -3.54
CA ASP A 68 28.73 6.26 -2.34
C ASP A 68 27.76 6.77 -1.25
N ILE A 69 26.49 6.41 -1.30
CA ILE A 69 25.47 6.79 -0.29
C ILE A 69 25.70 5.93 0.97
N PRO A 70 25.76 6.54 2.18
CA PRO A 70 25.88 5.74 3.41
C PRO A 70 24.72 4.73 3.56
N UNK A 71 24.88 3.67 3.99
CA UNK A 71 24.04 2.70 4.12
C UNK A 71 22.87 2.96 4.82
N LEU A 72 23.15 3.69 5.97
CA LEU A 72 22.03 4.13 6.79
C LEU A 72 21.07 5.04 6.02
N GLU A 73 21.61 6.00 5.30
CA GLU A 73 20.77 6.90 4.49
C GLU A 73 19.97 6.12 3.45
N PHE A 74 20.60 5.21 2.78
CA PHE A 74 19.98 4.34 1.76
C PHE A 74 18.81 3.50 2.29
N UNK A 75 18.75 3.16 3.45
CA UNK A 75 17.88 2.40 4.02
C UNK A 75 16.70 3.02 4.33
N VAL A 76 16.73 4.37 4.65
CA VAL A 76 15.59 5.15 5.15
C VAL A 76 14.42 5.22 4.17
N PRO A 77 14.59 5.61 2.91
CA PRO A 77 13.45 5.60 1.97
C PRO A 77 12.81 4.22 1.82
N GLY A 78 13.57 3.20 1.77
CA GLY A 78 13.10 1.81 1.74
C GLY A 78 12.21 1.46 2.94
N UNK A 79 12.62 1.72 4.03
CA UNK A 79 12.06 1.49 5.14
C UNK A 79 10.90 2.13 5.28
N THR A 80 10.81 3.43 4.95
CA THR A 80 9.64 4.32 4.95
C THR A 80 8.54 3.81 4.01
N LEU A 81 8.90 3.53 2.78
CA LEU A 81 7.93 3.07 1.78
C LEU A 81 7.38 1.68 2.12
N MET A 82 8.19 0.79 2.67
CA MET A 82 7.75 -0.54 3.15
C MET A 82 6.68 -0.39 4.24
N ALA A 83 6.89 0.49 5.22
CA ALA A 83 5.92 0.74 6.29
C ALA A 83 4.60 1.30 5.73
N LEU A 84 4.70 2.23 4.79
CA LEU A 84 3.56 2.79 4.06
C LEU A 84 2.78 1.68 3.35
N MET A 85 3.45 0.87 2.55
CA MET A 85 2.84 -0.19 1.74
C MET A 85 2.14 -1.26 2.59
N THR A 86 2.82 -1.76 3.63
CA THR A 86 2.26 -2.77 4.51
C THR A 86 1.06 -2.24 5.29
N SER A 87 1.10 -0.95 5.70
CA SER A 87 -0.03 -0.29 6.36
C SER A 87 -1.25 -0.15 5.43
N CYS A 88 -1.01 0.21 4.16
CA CYS A 88 -2.08 0.29 3.15
C CYS A 88 -2.75 -1.07 2.94
N PHE A 89 -1.95 -2.10 2.68
CA PHE A 89 -2.44 -3.47 2.45
C PHE A 89 -3.24 -3.96 3.65
N ALA A 90 -2.68 -3.82 4.86
CA ALA A 90 -3.34 -4.27 6.09
C ALA A 90 -4.68 -3.55 6.30
N ASN A 91 -4.72 -2.22 6.13
CA ASN A 91 -5.96 -1.48 6.32
C ASN A 91 -7.06 -1.91 5.35
N ALA A 92 -6.72 -1.98 4.05
CA ALA A 92 -7.69 -2.34 3.01
C ALA A 92 -8.19 -3.77 3.20
N SER A 93 -7.29 -4.72 3.50
CA SER A 93 -7.64 -6.12 3.62
C SER A 93 -8.46 -6.40 4.87
N PHE A 94 -8.09 -5.82 6.02
CA PHE A 94 -8.83 -6.05 7.26
C PHE A 94 -10.15 -5.28 7.33
N ALA A 95 -10.29 -4.14 6.62
CA ALA A 95 -11.54 -3.38 6.56
C ALA A 95 -12.72 -4.25 6.12
N VAL A 96 -12.63 -4.74 4.89
CA VAL A 96 -13.71 -5.53 4.27
C VAL A 96 -13.78 -6.92 4.90
N MET A 97 -12.64 -7.53 5.23
CA MET A 97 -12.62 -8.86 5.84
C MET A 97 -13.38 -8.86 7.18
N PHE A 98 -13.14 -7.85 8.03
CA PHE A 98 -13.81 -7.72 9.31
C PHE A 98 -15.33 -7.55 9.13
N GLU A 99 -15.75 -6.72 8.16
CA GLU A 99 -17.17 -6.53 7.86
C GLU A 99 -17.86 -7.82 7.39
N LYS A 100 -17.13 -8.66 6.62
CA LYS A 100 -17.64 -9.97 6.19
C LYS A 100 -17.84 -10.90 7.38
N ILE A 101 -16.87 -10.97 8.29
CA ILE A 101 -16.91 -11.85 9.48
C ILE A 101 -18.07 -11.44 10.41
N VAL A 102 -18.19 -10.15 10.70
CA VAL A 102 -19.20 -9.62 11.62
C VAL A 102 -20.57 -9.52 10.92
N ARG A 103 -20.63 -9.77 9.60
CA ARG A 103 -21.84 -9.69 8.75
C ARG A 103 -22.43 -8.28 8.64
N THR A 104 -21.61 -7.25 8.92
CA THR A 104 -22.01 -5.84 8.75
C THR A 104 -21.76 -5.32 7.34
N ILE A 105 -21.17 -6.14 6.46
CA ILE A 105 -20.95 -5.75 5.06
C ILE A 105 -22.28 -5.37 4.35
N VAL A 106 -23.38 -6.00 4.77
CA VAL A 106 -24.73 -5.70 4.24
C VAL A 106 -25.07 -4.23 4.50
N ASP A 107 -24.75 -3.72 5.70
CA ASP A 107 -25.02 -2.33 6.08
C ASP A 107 -24.24 -1.34 5.20
N THR A 108 -23.06 -1.72 4.74
CA THR A 108 -22.23 -0.92 3.82
C THR A 108 -22.77 -0.95 2.39
N LEU A 109 -23.42 -2.07 2.01
CA LEU A 109 -23.99 -2.25 0.67
C LEU A 109 -25.43 -1.73 0.55
N MET A 110 -26.15 -1.50 1.67
CA MET A 110 -27.51 -0.98 1.65
C MET A 110 -27.62 0.45 1.15
N PRO A 111 -26.73 1.39 1.52
CA PRO A 111 -26.77 2.74 0.94
C PRO A 111 -26.58 2.68 -0.59
N PRO A 112 -27.14 3.64 -1.34
CA PRO A 112 -27.03 3.64 -2.80
C PRO A 112 -25.65 4.09 -3.27
N LEU A 113 -24.64 3.29 -2.94
CA LEU A 113 -23.25 3.50 -3.39
C LEU A 113 -22.98 2.66 -4.64
N SER A 114 -22.43 3.29 -5.65
CA SER A 114 -22.00 2.59 -6.86
C SER A 114 -20.72 1.77 -6.58
N PRO A 115 -20.43 0.73 -7.39
CA PRO A 115 -19.18 -0.02 -7.27
C PRO A 115 -17.92 0.85 -7.32
N THR A 116 -17.96 1.95 -8.07
CA THR A 116 -16.85 2.90 -8.17
C THR A 116 -16.66 3.65 -6.84
N GLU A 117 -17.75 4.10 -6.24
CA GLU A 117 -17.73 4.80 -4.94
C GLU A 117 -17.27 3.87 -3.80
N LEU A 118 -17.70 2.61 -3.81
CA LEU A 118 -17.24 1.62 -2.84
C LEU A 118 -15.72 1.40 -2.96
N THR A 119 -15.24 1.19 -4.20
CA THR A 119 -13.80 1.05 -4.47
C THR A 119 -13.03 2.28 -3.99
N ALA A 120 -13.51 3.47 -4.38
CA ALA A 120 -12.86 4.74 -4.01
C ALA A 120 -12.82 4.92 -2.47
N GLY A 121 -13.93 4.67 -1.78
CA GLY A 121 -14.02 4.82 -0.33
C GLY A 121 -12.98 3.98 0.43
N TYR A 122 -12.93 2.68 0.13
CA TYR A 122 -11.98 1.78 0.78
C TYR A 122 -10.52 2.06 0.39
N VAL A 123 -10.26 2.26 -0.90
CA VAL A 123 -8.89 2.48 -1.40
C VAL A 123 -8.34 3.82 -0.88
N LEU A 124 -9.13 4.91 -0.97
CA LEU A 124 -8.66 6.22 -0.52
C LEU A 124 -8.42 6.26 1.00
N ALA A 125 -9.30 5.64 1.81
CA ALA A 125 -9.10 5.59 3.26
C ALA A 125 -7.83 4.81 3.62
N SER A 126 -7.57 3.70 2.93
CA SER A 126 -6.36 2.89 3.16
C SER A 126 -5.11 3.61 2.68
N THR A 127 -5.18 4.28 1.54
CA THR A 127 -4.12 5.15 1.01
C THR A 127 -3.78 6.25 2.01
N THR A 128 -4.80 6.93 2.56
CA THR A 128 -4.61 7.98 3.58
C THR A 128 -3.86 7.43 4.79
N ARG A 129 -4.28 6.27 5.31
CA ARG A 129 -3.60 5.63 6.46
C ARG A 129 -2.13 5.35 6.14
N GLY A 130 -1.86 4.72 4.99
CA GLY A 130 -0.49 4.39 4.61
C GLY A 130 0.40 5.61 4.43
N LEU A 131 -0.12 6.67 3.78
CA LEU A 131 0.62 7.91 3.60
C LEU A 131 0.94 8.57 4.95
N LEU A 132 0.00 8.58 5.89
CA LEU A 132 0.22 9.12 7.24
C LEU A 132 1.25 8.29 8.02
N VAL A 133 1.20 6.94 7.88
CA VAL A 133 2.19 6.05 8.51
C VAL A 133 3.57 6.27 7.89
N GLY A 134 3.66 6.34 6.56
CA GLY A 134 4.92 6.63 5.86
C GLY A 134 5.50 7.98 6.30
N LEU A 135 4.63 9.00 6.41
CA LEU A 135 5.06 10.32 6.89
C LEU A 135 5.60 10.24 8.33
N ALA A 136 4.89 9.55 9.24
CA ALA A 136 5.31 9.39 10.63
C ALA A 136 6.66 8.67 10.74
N VAL A 137 6.84 7.57 9.96
CA VAL A 137 8.09 6.82 9.92
C VAL A 137 9.22 7.69 9.35
N GLY A 138 8.97 8.36 8.21
CA GLY A 138 9.96 9.24 7.58
C GLY A 138 10.41 10.36 8.52
N LEU A 139 9.46 11.04 9.18
CA LEU A 139 9.76 12.09 10.14
C LEU A 139 10.58 11.58 11.34
N ALA A 140 10.23 10.38 11.84
CA ALA A 140 10.98 9.76 12.93
C ALA A 140 12.43 9.44 12.52
N MET A 141 12.62 8.95 11.30
CA MET A 141 13.96 8.58 10.79
C MET A 141 14.84 9.80 10.53
N ILE A 142 14.27 10.90 10.04
CA ILE A 142 15.02 12.16 9.78
C ILE A 142 15.67 12.69 11.06
N LEU A 143 15.12 12.38 12.24
CA LEU A 143 15.71 12.80 13.53
C LEU A 143 17.09 12.13 13.76
N PHE A 144 17.35 11.00 13.12
CA PHE A 144 18.57 10.21 13.33
C PHE A 144 19.51 10.19 12.10
N VAL A 145 18.95 10.41 10.90
CA VAL A 145 19.71 10.33 9.65
C VAL A 145 19.40 11.56 8.80
N PRO A 146 20.43 12.38 8.47
CA PRO A 146 20.18 13.55 7.62
C PRO A 146 19.77 13.12 6.22
N LEU A 147 18.60 13.56 5.80
CA LEU A 147 18.09 13.27 4.45
C LEU A 147 17.82 14.58 3.70
N HIS A 148 18.17 14.59 2.45
CA HIS A 148 17.87 15.69 1.55
C HIS A 148 16.92 15.18 0.46
N ILE A 149 15.95 16.01 0.10
CA ILE A 149 15.02 15.65 -0.97
C ILE A 149 15.51 16.30 -2.26
N HIS A 150 15.93 15.46 -3.19
CA HIS A 150 16.39 15.87 -4.52
C HIS A 150 15.22 16.26 -5.43
N ALA A 151 14.13 15.48 -5.42
CA ALA A 151 13.01 15.68 -6.34
C ALA A 151 11.67 15.33 -5.68
N TRP A 152 10.95 16.34 -5.20
CA TRP A 152 9.65 16.18 -4.52
C TRP A 152 8.61 15.45 -5.37
N GLY A 153 8.60 15.70 -6.69
CA GLY A 153 7.65 15.06 -7.61
C GLY A 153 7.76 13.54 -7.57
N PHE A 154 9.00 13.01 -7.54
CA PHE A 154 9.24 11.56 -7.46
C PHE A 154 8.83 10.99 -6.10
N VAL A 155 9.12 11.69 -5.01
CA VAL A 155 8.72 11.26 -3.65
C VAL A 155 7.19 11.14 -3.59
N ILE A 156 6.48 12.19 -3.99
CA ILE A 156 5.01 12.22 -3.90
C ILE A 156 4.38 11.19 -4.85
N PHE A 157 4.83 11.15 -6.11
CA PHE A 157 4.27 10.23 -7.11
C PHE A 157 4.41 8.78 -6.67
N HIS A 158 5.63 8.37 -6.23
CA HIS A 158 5.87 6.97 -5.88
C HIS A 158 5.21 6.60 -4.55
N ALA A 159 5.15 7.53 -3.57
CA ALA A 159 4.41 7.30 -2.32
C ALA A 159 2.92 7.06 -2.59
N VAL A 160 2.29 7.94 -3.37
CA VAL A 160 0.85 7.84 -3.69
C VAL A 160 0.59 6.60 -4.54
N SER A 161 1.44 6.35 -5.54
CA SER A 161 1.31 5.20 -6.45
C SER A 161 1.42 3.87 -5.69
N ALA A 162 2.42 3.74 -4.80
CA ALA A 162 2.62 2.56 -3.95
C ALA A 162 1.45 2.37 -2.97
N ALA A 163 0.94 3.48 -2.41
CA ALA A 163 -0.21 3.45 -1.50
C ALA A 163 -1.48 2.94 -2.22
N LEU A 164 -1.75 3.46 -3.42
CA LEU A 164 -2.89 3.02 -4.24
C LEU A 164 -2.77 1.55 -4.63
N PHE A 165 -1.58 1.13 -5.06
CA PHE A 165 -1.30 -0.25 -5.46
C PHE A 165 -1.59 -1.21 -4.30
N MET A 166 -1.01 -0.95 -3.13
CA MET A 166 -1.16 -1.83 -1.96
C MET A 166 -2.57 -1.78 -1.36
N SER A 167 -3.24 -0.63 -1.41
CA SER A 167 -4.65 -0.51 -0.99
C SER A 167 -5.56 -1.33 -1.89
N SER A 168 -5.35 -1.27 -3.20
CA SER A 168 -6.12 -2.04 -4.19
C SER A 168 -5.85 -3.55 -4.04
N ALA A 169 -4.58 -3.94 -3.88
CA ALA A 169 -4.20 -5.34 -3.66
C ALA A 169 -4.82 -5.88 -2.36
N GLY A 170 -4.82 -5.08 -1.29
CA GLY A 170 -5.45 -5.45 -0.02
C GLY A 170 -6.96 -5.62 -0.15
N LEU A 171 -7.61 -4.71 -0.88
CA LEU A 171 -9.06 -4.78 -1.13
C LEU A 171 -9.42 -6.04 -1.93
N ILE A 172 -8.66 -6.36 -2.99
CA ILE A 172 -8.85 -7.59 -3.79
C ILE A 172 -8.70 -8.82 -2.88
N THR A 173 -7.65 -8.83 -2.06
CA THR A 173 -7.39 -9.92 -1.10
C THR A 173 -8.59 -10.12 -0.16
N ALA A 174 -9.14 -9.04 0.38
CA ALA A 174 -10.29 -9.09 1.30
C ALA A 174 -11.56 -9.60 0.62
N LEU A 175 -11.81 -9.18 -0.62
CA LEU A 175 -12.96 -9.66 -1.38
C LEU A 175 -12.85 -11.16 -1.67
N TRP A 176 -11.64 -11.64 -2.01
CA TRP A 176 -11.37 -13.05 -2.28
C TRP A 176 -11.40 -13.91 -1.01
N ALA A 177 -10.84 -13.40 0.10
CA ALA A 177 -10.66 -14.16 1.33
C ALA A 177 -12.00 -14.50 2.01
N GLU A 178 -12.06 -15.70 2.59
CA GLU A 178 -13.22 -16.17 3.38
C GLU A 178 -12.89 -16.22 4.87
N LYS A 179 -11.60 -16.22 5.21
CA LYS A 179 -11.10 -16.30 6.61
C LYS A 179 -9.95 -15.31 6.78
N VAL A 180 -9.75 -14.86 8.01
CA VAL A 180 -8.62 -13.99 8.38
C VAL A 180 -7.29 -14.63 7.98
N ASP A 181 -7.18 -15.96 8.13
CA ASP A 181 -5.96 -16.69 7.79
C ASP A 181 -5.57 -16.56 6.32
N HIS A 182 -6.55 -16.43 5.41
CA HIS A 182 -6.26 -16.19 4.00
C HIS A 182 -5.57 -14.83 3.80
N VAL A 183 -6.05 -13.78 4.50
CA VAL A 183 -5.44 -12.45 4.45
C VAL A 183 -4.02 -12.49 5.02
N ALA A 184 -3.85 -13.14 6.18
CA ALA A 184 -2.55 -13.30 6.83
C ALA A 184 -1.57 -14.07 5.94
N SER A 185 -2.05 -15.12 5.25
CA SER A 185 -1.21 -15.90 4.32
C SER A 185 -0.71 -15.06 3.15
N ILE A 186 -1.60 -14.29 2.51
CA ILE A 186 -1.18 -13.40 1.40
C ILE A 186 -0.17 -12.37 1.91
N ASN A 187 -0.43 -11.78 3.09
CA ASN A 187 0.51 -10.81 3.67
C ASN A 187 1.89 -11.43 3.89
N ASN A 188 1.94 -12.62 4.53
CA ASN A 188 3.19 -13.23 4.98
C ASN A 188 3.94 -13.96 3.86
N PHE A 189 3.24 -14.54 2.89
CA PHE A 189 3.87 -15.33 1.81
C PHE A 189 4.02 -14.56 0.50
N VAL A 190 3.32 -13.43 0.34
CA VAL A 190 3.39 -12.65 -0.91
C VAL A 190 3.89 -11.23 -0.62
N VAL A 191 3.16 -10.45 0.19
CA VAL A 191 3.46 -9.03 0.38
C VAL A 191 4.83 -8.82 1.02
N LEU A 192 5.11 -9.50 2.16
CA LEU A 192 6.38 -9.34 2.85
C LEU A 192 7.58 -9.79 2.00
N PRO A 193 7.58 -11.00 1.39
CA PRO A 193 8.70 -11.37 0.52
C PRO A 193 8.89 -10.41 -0.66
N LEU A 194 7.82 -9.95 -1.30
CA LEU A 194 7.93 -8.98 -2.40
C LEU A 194 8.57 -7.68 -1.94
N THR A 195 8.22 -7.17 -0.75
CA THR A 195 8.80 -5.93 -0.23
C THR A 195 10.27 -6.12 0.16
N PHE A 196 10.64 -7.25 0.77
CA PHE A 196 12.03 -7.53 1.12
C PHE A 196 12.91 -7.73 -0.11
N LEU A 197 12.38 -8.39 -1.14
CA LEU A 197 13.12 -8.70 -2.38
C LEU A 197 13.28 -7.48 -3.31
N SER A 198 12.65 -6.35 -2.99
CA SER A 198 12.56 -5.18 -3.88
C SER A 198 13.70 -4.17 -3.72
N GLY A 199 14.82 -4.56 -3.10
CA GLY A 199 15.92 -3.63 -2.85
C GLY A 199 15.63 -2.65 -1.72
N THR A 200 14.74 -3.01 -0.80
CA THR A 200 14.41 -2.16 0.37
C THR A 200 15.65 -1.84 1.18
N PHE A 201 16.54 -2.82 1.35
CA PHE A 201 17.71 -2.75 2.24
C PHE A 201 19.03 -2.77 1.50
N TYR A 202 19.05 -2.91 0.18
CA TYR A 202 20.25 -3.07 -0.63
C TYR A 202 20.02 -2.55 -2.05
N SER A 203 21.10 -2.21 -2.73
CA SER A 203 21.05 -1.92 -4.17
C SER A 203 21.10 -3.24 -4.96
N ILE A 204 20.29 -3.35 -5.99
CA ILE A 204 20.25 -4.57 -6.82
C ILE A 204 21.56 -4.84 -7.55
N GLN A 205 22.40 -3.83 -7.69
CA GLN A 205 23.72 -3.98 -8.34
C GLN A 205 24.66 -4.91 -7.55
N HIS A 206 24.40 -5.11 -6.26
CA HIS A 206 25.24 -5.95 -5.39
C HIS A 206 24.79 -7.41 -5.32
N VAL A 207 23.72 -7.78 -6.04
CA VAL A 207 23.24 -9.18 -6.07
C VAL A 207 23.54 -9.83 -7.42
N PRO A 208 23.67 -11.19 -7.47
CA PRO A 208 23.93 -11.89 -8.73
C PRO A 208 22.88 -11.59 -9.82
N GLU A 209 23.31 -11.62 -11.08
CA GLU A 209 22.49 -11.23 -12.24
C GLU A 209 21.12 -11.94 -12.30
N ILE A 210 21.07 -13.22 -11.89
CA ILE A 210 19.82 -13.98 -11.91
C ILE A 210 18.78 -13.36 -10.96
N PHE A 211 19.22 -12.91 -9.79
CA PHE A 211 18.35 -12.24 -8.82
C PHE A 211 17.96 -10.82 -9.30
N GLN A 212 18.89 -10.12 -9.97
CA GLN A 212 18.57 -8.80 -10.55
C GLN A 212 17.39 -8.92 -11.52
N LYS A 213 17.38 -9.95 -12.38
CA LYS A 213 16.30 -10.18 -13.33
C LYS A 213 14.97 -10.47 -12.62
N VAL A 214 15.00 -11.32 -11.57
CA VAL A 214 13.80 -11.63 -10.77
C VAL A 214 13.24 -10.36 -10.11
N ILE A 215 14.12 -9.54 -9.53
CA ILE A 215 13.74 -8.29 -8.85
C ILE A 215 13.10 -7.31 -9.85
N GLN A 216 13.59 -7.23 -11.08
CA GLN A 216 13.05 -6.35 -12.12
C GLN A 216 11.63 -6.74 -12.57
N PHE A 217 11.19 -7.99 -12.33
CA PHE A 217 9.79 -8.39 -12.56
C PHE A 217 8.87 -7.98 -11.40
N ASN A 218 9.44 -7.58 -10.27
CA ASN A 218 8.66 -7.21 -9.08
C ASN A 218 8.25 -5.72 -9.18
N PRO A 219 6.95 -5.40 -9.25
CA PRO A 219 6.53 -3.99 -9.33
C PRO A 219 6.93 -3.16 -8.12
N VAL A 220 7.06 -3.79 -6.94
CA VAL A 220 7.45 -3.10 -5.70
C VAL A 220 8.87 -2.53 -5.83
N PHE A 221 9.74 -3.17 -6.62
CA PHE A 221 11.09 -2.65 -6.90
C PHE A 221 11.02 -1.23 -7.49
N TYR A 222 10.17 -1.03 -8.49
CA TYR A 222 10.04 0.29 -9.16
C TYR A 222 9.46 1.35 -8.23
N MET A 223 8.59 0.94 -7.29
CA MET A 223 8.03 1.86 -6.28
C MET A 223 9.14 2.39 -5.37
N ILE A 224 9.95 1.47 -4.83
CA ILE A 224 11.04 1.79 -3.89
C ILE A 224 12.16 2.56 -4.60
N ASP A 225 12.53 2.12 -5.79
CA ASP A 225 13.64 2.70 -6.56
C ASP A 225 13.31 4.16 -6.97
N GLY A 226 12.10 4.39 -7.49
CA GLY A 226 11.67 5.74 -7.85
C GLY A 226 11.46 6.65 -6.64
N PHE A 227 10.98 6.09 -5.53
CA PHE A 227 10.85 6.84 -4.27
C PHE A 227 12.24 7.25 -3.76
N ARG A 228 13.20 6.32 -3.79
CA ARG A 228 14.59 6.56 -3.40
C ARG A 228 15.26 7.60 -4.30
N TYR A 229 14.99 7.55 -5.62
CA TYR A 229 15.47 8.57 -6.56
C TYR A 229 15.05 9.98 -6.11
N GLY A 230 13.86 10.10 -5.56
CA GLY A 230 13.35 11.39 -5.03
C GLY A 230 14.23 11.98 -3.93
N PHE A 231 15.00 11.14 -3.20
CA PHE A 231 15.90 11.60 -2.14
C PHE A 231 17.33 11.83 -2.66
N PHE A 232 17.86 10.92 -3.45
CA PHE A 232 19.29 10.89 -3.76
C PHE A 232 19.62 11.25 -5.22
N GLY A 233 18.62 11.32 -6.11
CA GLY A 233 18.86 11.49 -7.55
C GLY A 233 19.49 10.26 -8.20
N TYR A 234 19.50 9.11 -7.49
CA TYR A 234 20.07 7.85 -7.93
C TYR A 234 18.99 6.77 -8.02
N ALA A 235 18.98 6.00 -9.10
CA ALA A 235 18.06 4.88 -9.29
C ALA A 235 18.83 3.68 -9.84
N ASP A 236 18.47 2.49 -9.38
CA ASP A 236 19.03 1.22 -9.86
C ASP A 236 18.37 0.78 -11.19
N GLY A 237 17.13 1.20 -11.43
CA GLY A 237 16.36 0.79 -12.60
C GLY A 237 15.96 1.97 -13.50
N SER A 238 15.13 1.67 -14.51
CA SER A 238 14.61 2.67 -15.43
C SER A 238 13.41 3.40 -14.81
N LEU A 239 13.58 4.68 -14.51
CA LEU A 239 12.53 5.53 -13.93
C LEU A 239 11.30 5.64 -14.85
N THR A 240 11.52 5.77 -16.17
CA THR A 240 10.43 5.88 -17.15
C THR A 240 9.58 4.62 -17.16
N ASN A 241 10.25 3.44 -17.21
CA ASN A 241 9.54 2.15 -17.17
C ASN A 241 8.78 2.00 -15.86
N GLY A 242 9.37 2.43 -14.74
CA GLY A 242 8.73 2.40 -13.43
C GLY A 242 7.45 3.23 -13.39
N ILE A 243 7.50 4.47 -13.88
CA ILE A 243 6.33 5.36 -13.91
C ILE A 243 5.21 4.77 -14.77
N ILE A 244 5.54 4.30 -15.98
CA ILE A 244 4.56 3.68 -16.90
C ILE A 244 3.95 2.45 -16.23
N LEU A 245 4.78 1.57 -15.68
CA LEU A 245 4.33 0.35 -15.00
C LEU A 245 3.38 0.68 -13.84
N MET A 246 3.72 1.69 -13.02
CA MET A 246 2.88 2.10 -11.89
C MET A 246 1.51 2.63 -12.35
N ILE A 247 1.48 3.45 -13.38
CA ILE A 247 0.23 4.00 -13.92
C ILE A 247 -0.65 2.85 -14.45
N VAL A 248 -0.07 1.96 -15.25
CA VAL A 248 -0.79 0.83 -15.85
C VAL A 248 -1.33 -0.11 -14.76
N LEU A 249 -0.47 -0.53 -13.82
CA LEU A 249 -0.87 -1.47 -12.76
C LEU A 249 -1.93 -0.88 -11.84
N ASN A 250 -1.79 0.39 -11.43
CA ASN A 250 -2.79 1.03 -10.57
C ASN A 250 -4.14 1.12 -11.29
N THR A 251 -4.13 1.49 -12.57
CA THR A 251 -5.36 1.57 -13.37
C THR A 251 -6.03 0.19 -13.45
N LEU A 252 -5.25 -0.84 -13.77
CA LEU A 252 -5.78 -2.21 -13.88
C LEU A 252 -6.34 -2.72 -12.55
N LEU A 253 -5.63 -2.48 -11.44
CA LEU A 253 -6.09 -2.93 -10.11
C LEU A 253 -7.37 -2.22 -9.68
N LEU A 254 -7.46 -0.90 -9.91
CA LEU A 254 -8.66 -0.12 -9.57
C LEU A 254 -9.86 -0.59 -10.40
N LEU A 255 -9.66 -0.83 -11.70
CA LEU A 255 -10.72 -1.37 -12.57
C LEU A 255 -11.13 -2.77 -12.13
N PHE A 256 -10.17 -3.58 -11.70
CA PHE A 256 -10.45 -4.94 -11.21
C PHE A 256 -11.21 -4.90 -9.88
N CYS A 257 -10.84 -4.03 -8.94
CA CYS A 257 -11.59 -3.82 -7.69
C CYS A 257 -13.06 -3.45 -7.99
N ARG A 258 -13.23 -2.46 -8.88
CA ARG A 258 -14.57 -2.03 -9.32
C ARG A 258 -15.36 -3.21 -9.92
N HIS A 259 -14.71 -3.99 -10.79
CA HIS A 259 -15.35 -5.17 -11.43
C HIS A 259 -15.82 -6.19 -10.39
N LEU A 260 -15.01 -6.47 -9.36
CA LEU A 260 -15.38 -7.41 -8.29
C LEU A 260 -16.64 -6.94 -7.53
N PHE A 261 -16.77 -5.62 -7.30
CA PHE A 261 -17.99 -5.07 -6.70
C PHE A 261 -19.18 -5.14 -7.65
N VAL A 262 -18.99 -4.94 -8.96
CA VAL A 262 -20.06 -5.03 -9.97
C VAL A 262 -20.67 -6.42 -9.97
N ILE A 263 -19.84 -7.47 -9.97
CA ILE A 263 -20.30 -8.88 -10.01
C ILE A 263 -20.74 -9.39 -8.62
N GLY A 264 -20.47 -8.62 -7.55
CA GLY A 264 -20.78 -9.02 -6.18
C GLY A 264 -19.96 -10.23 -5.71
N TYR A 265 -18.70 -10.30 -6.11
CA TYR A 265 -17.83 -11.46 -5.91
C TYR A 265 -17.61 -11.72 -4.41
N LYS A 266 -18.09 -12.89 -3.92
CA LYS A 266 -17.95 -13.37 -2.53
C LYS A 266 -18.42 -12.36 -1.47
N ILE A 267 -19.31 -11.44 -1.85
CA ILE A 267 -19.88 -10.46 -0.92
C ILE A 267 -21.22 -10.98 -0.39
N LYS A 268 -21.88 -11.83 -1.17
CA LYS A 268 -23.18 -12.41 -0.86
C LYS A 268 -23.03 -13.90 -0.50
N SER A 269 -22.49 -14.20 0.66
CA SER A 269 -22.44 -15.57 1.19
C SER A 269 -23.41 -15.74 2.35
#